data_5396e3955cf3a559680951e5fe9ed3b1
#
_entry.id   5396e3955cf3a559680951e5fe9ed3b1
#
_cell.length_a   1.000
_cell.length_b   1.000
_cell.length_c   1.000
_cell.angle_alpha   90.00
_cell.angle_beta   90.00
_cell.angle_gamma   90.00
#
_symmetry.space_group_name_H-M   'P 1'
#
loop_
_entity.id
_entity.type
_entity.pdbx_description
1 polymer ?
#
loop_
_entity_poly.entity_id
_entity_poly.type
_entity_poly.pdbx_seq_one_letter_code
_entity_poly.pdbx_strand_id
1 'polypeptide(L)'
;MVTTQDIKKLLRRKEISIPLGFIAAGLIAALLWLIITYGTVRTDNAKIDGNIIYISSDTAGIVASLPKSEFDEVLLGETVAEINPLLGPAERLKSSDNLSAFSTLAGMRQQIQNLSDQLILAERNYRREKALFESGGISKMDFEGTETSLEVLRAQVEAAKNLYDMAKGVLDISEADTPYIPLRSPLSGRYAKKLVDIGEIVTAGQPICAVLDLNQVWVLAKINEDKVSEIKVGQPVKIKVDTYPGESFKGTVLDVGVAATAIFSLIPQDNVSGSFVKVTQTIPVKISIESRGFILRPGSNVEVTIYTK
;
A
#
# COMPACT_ATOMS: atom_id res chain seq x y z
N MET A 1 42.04 46.09 -56.92
CA MET A 1 42.67 44.83 -56.40
C MET A 1 43.35 45.17 -55.08
N VAL A 2 42.81 44.81 -53.95
CA VAL A 2 43.40 45.07 -52.64
C VAL A 2 44.45 43.98 -52.41
N THR A 3 45.71 44.36 -52.37
CA THR A 3 46.85 43.44 -52.28
C THR A 3 47.01 42.95 -50.83
N THR A 4 47.39 41.70 -50.66
CA THR A 4 47.56 41.02 -49.34
C THR A 4 48.51 41.77 -48.36
N GLN A 5 49.29 42.75 -48.86
CA GLN A 5 50.15 43.62 -48.06
C GLN A 5 49.36 44.75 -47.37
N ASP A 6 48.24 45.19 -47.93
CA ASP A 6 47.39 46.26 -47.34
C ASP A 6 46.61 45.74 -46.16
N ILE A 7 46.22 44.48 -46.17
CA ILE A 7 45.51 43.83 -45.06
C ILE A 7 46.44 43.64 -43.86
N LYS A 8 47.74 43.31 -44.06
CA LYS A 8 48.73 43.20 -42.97
C LYS A 8 49.07 44.55 -42.30
N LYS A 9 48.98 45.70 -43.06
CA LYS A 9 49.21 47.02 -42.53
C LYS A 9 48.03 47.57 -41.73
N LEU A 10 46.79 47.20 -42.08
CA LEU A 10 45.57 47.51 -41.34
C LEU A 10 45.48 46.78 -39.98
N LEU A 11 45.94 45.53 -39.94
CA LEU A 11 45.97 44.70 -38.72
C LEU A 11 47.00 45.18 -37.69
N ARG A 12 47.94 46.09 -38.04
CA ARG A 12 49.04 46.57 -37.17
C ARG A 12 48.71 47.84 -36.43
N ARG A 13 47.54 48.52 -36.69
CA ARG A 13 47.09 49.64 -35.92
C ARG A 13 46.38 49.17 -34.66
N LYS A 14 46.96 49.43 -33.47
CA LYS A 14 46.42 49.05 -32.16
C LYS A 14 44.98 49.46 -31.94
N GLU A 15 44.51 50.54 -32.55
CA GLU A 15 43.15 51.04 -32.49
C GLU A 15 42.11 50.19 -33.23
N ILE A 16 42.52 49.41 -34.22
CA ILE A 16 41.63 48.52 -35.00
C ILE A 16 41.76 47.04 -34.58
N SER A 17 42.92 46.63 -34.05
CA SER A 17 43.15 45.25 -33.60
C SER A 17 42.40 44.87 -32.33
N ILE A 18 42.17 45.83 -31.44
CA ILE A 18 41.43 45.60 -30.17
C ILE A 18 39.93 45.31 -30.43
N PRO A 19 39.18 46.16 -31.18
CA PRO A 19 37.78 45.84 -31.45
C PRO A 19 37.59 44.60 -32.37
N LEU A 20 38.50 44.31 -33.26
CA LEU A 20 38.47 43.13 -34.11
C LEU A 20 38.67 41.85 -33.28
N GLY A 21 39.55 41.91 -32.28
CA GLY A 21 39.77 40.82 -31.33
C GLY A 21 38.50 40.52 -30.47
N PHE A 22 37.78 41.54 -29.99
CA PHE A 22 36.53 41.37 -29.32
C PHE A 22 35.41 40.80 -30.17
N ILE A 23 35.33 41.22 -31.45
CA ILE A 23 34.37 40.65 -32.42
C ILE A 23 34.69 39.18 -32.71
N ALA A 24 35.96 38.84 -32.91
CA ALA A 24 36.38 37.45 -33.14
C ALA A 24 36.10 36.56 -31.90
N ALA A 25 36.39 37.06 -30.69
CA ALA A 25 36.09 36.36 -29.43
C ALA A 25 34.60 36.19 -29.24
N GLY A 26 33.81 37.20 -29.56
CA GLY A 26 32.32 37.14 -29.55
C GLY A 26 31.76 36.10 -30.54
N LEU A 27 32.30 36.07 -31.77
CA LEU A 27 31.92 35.08 -32.77
C LEU A 27 32.30 33.64 -32.37
N ILE A 28 33.49 33.44 -31.75
CA ILE A 28 33.94 32.14 -31.23
C ILE A 28 33.03 31.74 -30.05
N ALA A 29 32.71 32.63 -29.14
CA ALA A 29 31.80 32.37 -28.01
C ALA A 29 30.39 32.03 -28.53
N ALA A 30 29.86 32.77 -29.51
CA ALA A 30 28.58 32.49 -30.14
C ALA A 30 28.56 31.14 -30.87
N LEU A 31 29.65 30.81 -31.58
CA LEU A 31 29.81 29.52 -32.25
C LEU A 31 29.89 28.35 -31.26
N LEU A 32 30.66 28.52 -30.15
CA LEU A 32 30.71 27.55 -29.08
C LEU A 32 29.37 27.38 -28.40
N TRP A 33 28.66 28.49 -28.14
CA TRP A 33 27.31 28.44 -27.57
C TRP A 33 26.33 27.71 -28.50
N LEU A 34 26.43 27.97 -29.81
CA LEU A 34 25.62 27.31 -30.84
C LEU A 34 25.94 25.81 -30.93
N ILE A 35 27.21 25.42 -30.86
CA ILE A 35 27.65 24.00 -30.87
C ILE A 35 27.17 23.27 -29.59
N ILE A 36 27.20 23.93 -28.42
CA ILE A 36 26.75 23.35 -27.16
C ILE A 36 25.21 23.21 -27.13
N THR A 37 24.48 24.16 -27.74
CA THR A 37 23.01 24.17 -27.77
C THR A 37 22.47 23.26 -28.88
N TYR A 38 23.20 23.12 -30.00
CA TYR A 38 22.86 22.18 -31.08
C TYR A 38 23.25 20.77 -30.69
N GLY A 39 22.26 19.92 -30.43
CA GLY A 39 22.47 18.51 -30.08
C GLY A 39 22.08 18.17 -28.65
N THR A 40 21.18 18.98 -28.07
CA THR A 40 20.55 18.66 -26.78
C THR A 40 19.05 18.82 -26.86
N VAL A 41 18.32 17.83 -26.39
CA VAL A 41 16.87 17.89 -26.19
C VAL A 41 16.59 18.06 -24.72
N ARG A 42 15.89 19.11 -24.34
CA ARG A 42 15.55 19.45 -22.96
C ARG A 42 14.05 19.44 -22.75
N THR A 43 13.63 18.87 -21.62
CA THR A 43 12.24 18.88 -21.17
C THR A 43 12.16 18.99 -19.66
N ASP A 44 11.18 19.74 -19.18
CA ASP A 44 10.73 19.83 -17.79
C ASP A 44 9.48 18.97 -17.53
N ASN A 45 8.88 18.45 -18.62
CA ASN A 45 7.74 17.53 -18.52
C ASN A 45 8.25 16.10 -18.33
N ALA A 46 8.85 15.85 -17.18
CA ALA A 46 9.37 14.55 -16.82
C ALA A 46 9.15 14.27 -15.33
N LYS A 47 8.98 13.00 -14.98
CA LYS A 47 8.78 12.53 -13.61
C LYS A 47 9.59 11.28 -13.34
N ILE A 48 9.98 11.11 -12.09
CA ILE A 48 10.45 9.82 -11.60
C ILE A 48 9.25 8.89 -11.56
N ASP A 49 9.41 7.71 -12.10
CA ASP A 49 8.44 6.62 -12.08
C ASP A 49 9.08 5.38 -11.45
N GLY A 50 8.27 4.40 -11.05
CA GLY A 50 8.75 3.20 -10.38
C GLY A 50 7.72 2.08 -10.43
N ASN A 51 8.14 0.90 -10.00
CA ASN A 51 7.29 -0.26 -9.97
C ASN A 51 6.39 -0.22 -8.72
N ILE A 52 5.11 0.10 -8.91
CA ILE A 52 4.08 0.08 -7.87
C ILE A 52 3.25 -1.19 -8.06
N ILE A 53 3.22 -2.04 -7.04
CA ILE A 53 2.38 -3.23 -7.05
C ILE A 53 1.24 -3.05 -6.04
N TYR A 54 0.02 -3.25 -6.52
CA TYR A 54 -1.16 -3.32 -5.68
C TYR A 54 -1.35 -4.76 -5.21
N ILE A 55 -1.32 -4.95 -3.91
CA ILE A 55 -1.61 -6.24 -3.30
C ILE A 55 -3.11 -6.29 -3.07
N SER A 56 -3.77 -7.23 -3.75
CA SER A 56 -5.22 -7.40 -3.72
C SER A 56 -5.61 -8.64 -2.92
N SER A 57 -6.83 -8.64 -2.38
CA SER A 57 -7.38 -9.81 -1.71
C SER A 57 -7.66 -10.93 -2.70
N ASP A 58 -7.27 -12.15 -2.39
CA ASP A 58 -7.59 -13.34 -3.19
C ASP A 58 -9.02 -13.85 -2.94
N THR A 59 -9.65 -13.41 -1.86
CA THR A 59 -10.98 -13.87 -1.42
C THR A 59 -11.83 -12.71 -0.90
N ALA A 60 -13.14 -12.94 -0.83
CA ALA A 60 -14.04 -12.05 -0.11
C ALA A 60 -13.92 -12.30 1.40
N GLY A 61 -13.79 -11.23 2.19
CA GLY A 61 -13.59 -11.36 3.63
C GLY A 61 -13.65 -10.01 4.35
N ILE A 62 -13.34 -10.06 5.63
CA ILE A 62 -13.17 -8.88 6.49
C ILE A 62 -11.68 -8.71 6.77
N VAL A 63 -11.17 -7.51 6.65
CA VAL A 63 -9.77 -7.20 7.02
C VAL A 63 -9.62 -7.36 8.53
N ALA A 64 -8.91 -8.40 8.95
CA ALA A 64 -8.71 -8.72 10.36
C ALA A 64 -7.55 -7.94 10.96
N SER A 65 -6.43 -7.83 10.23
CA SER A 65 -5.28 -7.08 10.67
C SER A 65 -4.50 -6.47 9.49
N LEU A 66 -3.80 -5.37 9.77
CA LEU A 66 -2.86 -4.71 8.88
C LEU A 66 -1.56 -4.50 9.68
N PRO A 67 -0.65 -5.49 9.71
CA PRO A 67 0.53 -5.46 10.56
C PRO A 67 1.57 -4.40 10.16
N LYS A 68 1.41 -3.80 8.98
CA LYS A 68 2.29 -2.73 8.47
C LYS A 68 1.56 -1.40 8.37
N SER A 69 2.28 -0.33 8.69
CA SER A 69 1.86 1.05 8.51
C SER A 69 2.41 1.64 7.22
N GLU A 70 1.82 2.76 6.76
CA GLU A 70 2.36 3.51 5.63
C GLU A 70 3.80 3.93 5.90
N PHE A 71 4.63 3.79 4.87
CA PHE A 71 6.08 4.06 4.86
C PHE A 71 6.97 3.02 5.54
N ASP A 72 6.43 1.94 6.10
CA ASP A 72 7.22 0.83 6.62
C ASP A 72 7.93 0.08 5.51
N GLU A 73 9.04 -0.54 5.85
CA GLU A 73 9.74 -1.46 4.98
C GLU A 73 9.02 -2.81 4.95
N VAL A 74 8.89 -3.37 3.76
CA VAL A 74 8.23 -4.65 3.52
C VAL A 74 9.21 -5.56 2.78
N LEU A 75 9.37 -6.78 3.27
CA LEU A 75 10.20 -7.79 2.63
C LEU A 75 9.37 -8.71 1.73
N LEU A 76 10.04 -9.33 0.76
CA LEU A 76 9.43 -10.37 -0.09
C LEU A 76 8.82 -11.48 0.78
N GLY A 77 7.56 -11.81 0.55
CA GLY A 77 6.84 -12.85 1.30
C GLY A 77 6.34 -12.44 2.68
N GLU A 78 6.61 -11.21 3.13
CA GLU A 78 6.13 -10.69 4.40
C GLU A 78 4.61 -10.44 4.36
N THR A 79 3.90 -10.74 5.45
CA THR A 79 2.46 -10.53 5.57
C THR A 79 2.16 -9.04 5.72
N VAL A 80 1.34 -8.50 4.81
CA VAL A 80 0.92 -7.09 4.78
C VAL A 80 -0.52 -6.87 5.22
N ALA A 81 -1.33 -7.91 5.16
CA ALA A 81 -2.71 -7.93 5.64
C ALA A 81 -3.13 -9.37 5.99
N GLU A 82 -4.12 -9.49 6.85
CA GLU A 82 -4.78 -10.75 7.15
C GLU A 82 -6.28 -10.60 6.90
N ILE A 83 -6.84 -11.50 6.11
CA ILE A 83 -8.25 -11.49 5.77
C ILE A 83 -8.96 -12.64 6.49
N ASN A 84 -10.02 -12.30 7.20
CA ASN A 84 -10.99 -13.29 7.69
C ASN A 84 -11.97 -13.57 6.57
N PRO A 85 -11.94 -14.77 5.94
CA PRO A 85 -12.79 -15.06 4.79
C PRO A 85 -14.26 -14.99 5.17
N LEU A 86 -15.08 -14.32 4.36
CA LEU A 86 -16.53 -14.43 4.46
C LEU A 86 -16.92 -15.83 4.05
N LEU A 87 -17.42 -16.58 5.03
CA LEU A 87 -17.88 -17.95 4.86
C LEU A 87 -18.91 -18.04 3.74
N GLY A 88 -18.74 -19.02 2.85
CA GLY A 88 -19.71 -19.35 1.79
C GLY A 88 -21.10 -19.75 2.37
N PRO A 89 -22.13 -19.93 1.52
CA PRO A 89 -23.48 -20.31 1.99
C PRO A 89 -23.50 -21.55 2.90
N ALA A 90 -22.65 -22.55 2.63
CA ALA A 90 -22.52 -23.75 3.46
C ALA A 90 -21.88 -23.50 4.83
N GLU A 91 -21.00 -22.49 4.91
CA GLU A 91 -20.35 -22.08 6.15
C GLU A 91 -21.16 -21.03 6.91
N ARG A 92 -22.03 -20.26 6.23
CA ARG A 92 -23.06 -19.43 6.88
C ARG A 92 -24.10 -20.25 7.64
N LEU A 93 -24.37 -21.49 7.22
CA LEU A 93 -25.17 -22.44 8.00
C LEU A 93 -24.48 -22.78 9.32
N LYS A 94 -23.15 -22.97 9.32
CA LYS A 94 -22.38 -23.13 10.56
C LYS A 94 -22.41 -21.87 11.45
N SER A 95 -22.40 -20.68 10.89
CA SER A 95 -22.51 -19.44 11.65
C SER A 95 -23.92 -19.20 12.19
N SER A 96 -24.99 -19.66 11.52
CA SER A 96 -26.35 -19.69 12.08
C SER A 96 -26.47 -20.74 13.20
N ASP A 97 -25.76 -21.86 13.07
CA ASP A 97 -25.64 -22.87 14.12
C ASP A 97 -24.86 -22.32 15.32
N ASN A 98 -23.82 -21.50 15.09
CA ASN A 98 -23.13 -20.81 16.16
C ASN A 98 -24.03 -19.79 16.90
N LEU A 99 -24.87 -19.03 16.19
CA LEU A 99 -25.82 -18.12 16.83
C LEU A 99 -26.85 -18.89 17.66
N SER A 100 -27.35 -20.03 17.19
CA SER A 100 -28.22 -20.93 17.95
C SER A 100 -27.48 -21.54 19.16
N ALA A 101 -26.21 -21.91 19.00
CA ALA A 101 -25.38 -22.41 20.06
C ALA A 101 -25.08 -21.34 21.15
N PHE A 102 -24.83 -20.09 20.77
CA PHE A 102 -24.71 -18.96 21.72
C PHE A 102 -26.01 -18.73 22.52
N SER A 103 -27.16 -18.81 21.86
CA SER A 103 -28.46 -18.69 22.55
C SER A 103 -28.69 -19.86 23.54
N THR A 104 -28.26 -21.06 23.16
CA THR A 104 -28.30 -22.26 24.00
C THR A 104 -27.39 -22.12 25.22
N LEU A 105 -26.16 -21.65 25.03
CA LEU A 105 -25.22 -21.38 26.16
C LEU A 105 -25.76 -20.30 27.10
N ALA A 106 -26.40 -19.25 26.57
CA ALA A 106 -27.06 -18.24 27.40
C ALA A 106 -28.19 -18.85 28.25
N GLY A 107 -29.00 -19.73 27.65
CA GLY A 107 -30.03 -20.49 28.36
C GLY A 107 -29.45 -21.42 29.45
N MET A 108 -28.39 -22.15 29.15
CA MET A 108 -27.71 -22.99 30.13
C MET A 108 -27.11 -22.17 31.29
N ARG A 109 -26.52 -21.01 31.01
CA ARG A 109 -26.06 -20.10 32.08
C ARG A 109 -27.17 -19.63 32.99
N GLN A 110 -28.31 -19.28 32.43
CA GLN A 110 -29.48 -18.90 33.22
C GLN A 110 -30.00 -20.06 34.10
N GLN A 111 -29.98 -21.28 33.57
CA GLN A 111 -30.34 -22.49 34.32
C GLN A 111 -29.38 -22.75 35.47
N ILE A 112 -28.07 -22.65 35.28
CA ILE A 112 -27.06 -22.75 36.33
C ILE A 112 -27.32 -21.70 37.41
N GLN A 113 -27.65 -20.46 37.05
CA GLN A 113 -27.96 -19.40 38.01
C GLN A 113 -29.17 -19.78 38.87
N ASN A 114 -30.27 -20.23 38.23
CA ASN A 114 -31.49 -20.65 38.95
C ASN A 114 -31.23 -21.83 39.91
N LEU A 115 -30.46 -22.84 39.46
CA LEU A 115 -30.11 -23.96 40.32
C LEU A 115 -29.18 -23.54 41.46
N SER A 116 -28.27 -22.61 41.22
CA SER A 116 -27.37 -22.08 42.25
C SER A 116 -28.15 -21.29 43.33
N ASP A 117 -29.15 -20.52 42.94
CA ASP A 117 -30.01 -19.78 43.85
C ASP A 117 -30.84 -20.75 44.71
N GLN A 118 -31.34 -21.84 44.11
CA GLN A 118 -32.03 -22.91 44.86
C GLN A 118 -31.09 -23.63 45.84
N LEU A 119 -29.86 -23.88 45.43
CA LEU A 119 -28.82 -24.48 46.26
C LEU A 119 -28.52 -23.63 47.51
N ILE A 120 -28.39 -22.28 47.30
CA ILE A 120 -28.18 -21.33 48.41
C ILE A 120 -29.33 -21.40 49.42
N LEU A 121 -30.56 -21.51 48.92
CA LEU A 121 -31.72 -21.64 49.79
C LEU A 121 -31.74 -22.97 50.53
N ALA A 122 -31.43 -24.07 49.82
CA ALA A 122 -31.36 -25.40 50.44
C ALA A 122 -30.23 -25.48 51.50
N GLU A 123 -29.09 -24.86 51.28
CA GLU A 123 -28.00 -24.77 52.28
C GLU A 123 -28.41 -23.99 53.53
N ARG A 124 -29.19 -22.89 53.35
CA ARG A 124 -29.71 -22.15 54.50
C ARG A 124 -30.72 -22.98 55.27
N ASN A 125 -31.58 -23.72 54.60
CA ASN A 125 -32.56 -24.62 55.24
C ASN A 125 -31.84 -25.75 56.00
N TYR A 126 -30.88 -26.39 55.36
CA TYR A 126 -30.06 -27.45 56.00
C TYR A 126 -29.38 -26.96 57.27
N ARG A 127 -28.77 -25.78 57.27
CA ARG A 127 -28.14 -25.20 58.46
C ARG A 127 -29.12 -24.98 59.61
N ARG A 128 -30.32 -24.50 59.26
CA ARG A 128 -31.39 -24.25 60.22
C ARG A 128 -31.90 -25.58 60.83
N GLU A 129 -32.19 -26.55 59.96
CA GLU A 129 -32.74 -27.84 60.40
C GLU A 129 -31.71 -28.67 61.12
N LYS A 130 -30.45 -28.55 60.80
CA LYS A 130 -29.33 -29.16 61.56
C LYS A 130 -29.32 -28.66 63.02
N ALA A 131 -29.47 -27.35 63.23
CA ALA A 131 -29.52 -26.79 64.58
C ALA A 131 -30.75 -27.25 65.36
N LEU A 132 -31.88 -27.36 64.63
CA LEU A 132 -33.16 -27.90 65.26
C LEU A 132 -33.02 -29.37 65.60
N PHE A 133 -32.38 -30.18 64.75
CA PHE A 133 -32.12 -31.59 65.01
C PHE A 133 -31.20 -31.78 66.22
N GLU A 134 -30.11 -31.03 66.30
CA GLU A 134 -29.17 -31.04 67.42
C GLU A 134 -29.83 -30.64 68.75
N SER A 135 -30.86 -29.80 68.70
CA SER A 135 -31.66 -29.41 69.86
C SER A 135 -32.84 -30.36 70.15
N GLY A 136 -33.05 -31.42 69.36
CA GLY A 136 -34.16 -32.36 69.52
C GLY A 136 -35.51 -31.84 68.97
N GLY A 137 -35.50 -30.73 68.14
CA GLY A 137 -36.71 -30.06 67.61
C GLY A 137 -37.34 -30.70 66.39
N ILE A 138 -36.60 -31.58 65.65
CA ILE A 138 -37.11 -32.31 64.47
C ILE A 138 -36.71 -33.78 64.54
N SER A 139 -37.42 -34.62 63.75
CA SER A 139 -37.11 -36.02 63.66
C SER A 139 -35.84 -36.29 62.81
N LYS A 140 -35.18 -37.46 63.03
CA LYS A 140 -34.05 -37.88 62.21
C LYS A 140 -34.46 -38.03 60.72
N MET A 141 -35.65 -38.52 60.46
CA MET A 141 -36.16 -38.71 59.11
C MET A 141 -36.33 -37.40 58.35
N ASP A 142 -36.79 -36.37 59.03
CA ASP A 142 -36.96 -35.01 58.43
C ASP A 142 -35.59 -34.40 58.10
N PHE A 143 -34.64 -34.53 59.03
CA PHE A 143 -33.28 -34.04 58.78
C PHE A 143 -32.56 -34.75 57.61
N GLU A 144 -32.66 -36.13 57.59
CA GLU A 144 -32.10 -36.92 56.46
C GLU A 144 -32.75 -36.56 55.09
N GLY A 145 -34.07 -36.18 55.08
CA GLY A 145 -34.76 -35.70 53.92
C GLY A 145 -34.17 -34.38 53.40
N THR A 146 -33.85 -33.46 54.30
CA THR A 146 -33.23 -32.18 53.95
C THR A 146 -31.79 -32.35 53.46
N GLU A 147 -31.02 -33.25 54.10
CA GLU A 147 -29.66 -33.57 53.69
C GLU A 147 -29.65 -34.15 52.25
N THR A 148 -30.53 -35.13 52.01
CA THR A 148 -30.69 -35.73 50.66
C THR A 148 -31.06 -34.68 49.61
N SER A 149 -31.99 -33.77 49.96
CA SER A 149 -32.41 -32.66 49.03
C SER A 149 -31.26 -31.73 48.71
N LEU A 150 -30.40 -31.42 49.65
CA LEU A 150 -29.18 -30.61 49.45
C LEU A 150 -28.18 -31.31 48.53
N GLU A 151 -27.91 -32.61 48.75
CA GLU A 151 -27.00 -33.39 47.90
C GLU A 151 -27.50 -33.49 46.45
N VAL A 152 -28.81 -33.71 46.25
CA VAL A 152 -29.42 -33.74 44.91
C VAL A 152 -29.23 -32.42 44.18
N LEU A 153 -29.47 -31.29 44.88
CA LEU A 153 -29.27 -29.96 44.26
C LEU A 153 -27.81 -29.66 43.93
N ARG A 154 -26.87 -30.08 44.78
CA ARG A 154 -25.42 -29.98 44.52
C ARG A 154 -25.06 -30.74 43.25
N ALA A 155 -25.49 -31.99 43.12
CA ALA A 155 -25.23 -32.82 41.97
C ALA A 155 -25.85 -32.20 40.67
N GLN A 156 -27.08 -31.61 40.78
CA GLN A 156 -27.72 -30.94 39.65
C GLN A 156 -26.95 -29.69 39.18
N VAL A 157 -26.43 -28.85 40.08
CA VAL A 157 -25.61 -27.69 39.77
C VAL A 157 -24.32 -28.11 39.09
N GLU A 158 -23.65 -29.13 39.61
CA GLU A 158 -22.40 -29.64 39.03
C GLU A 158 -22.63 -30.24 37.63
N ALA A 159 -23.66 -31.04 37.46
CA ALA A 159 -24.04 -31.57 36.14
C ALA A 159 -24.33 -30.48 35.14
N ALA A 160 -25.07 -29.43 35.52
CA ALA A 160 -25.37 -28.30 34.65
C ALA A 160 -24.09 -27.52 34.27
N LYS A 161 -23.16 -27.32 35.19
CA LYS A 161 -21.85 -26.70 34.91
C LYS A 161 -21.03 -27.53 33.93
N ASN A 162 -20.94 -28.84 34.15
CA ASN A 162 -20.19 -29.72 33.25
C ASN A 162 -20.76 -29.70 31.82
N LEU A 163 -22.07 -29.71 31.68
CA LEU A 163 -22.73 -29.58 30.36
C LEU A 163 -22.46 -28.25 29.68
N TYR A 164 -22.47 -27.15 30.44
CA TYR A 164 -22.11 -25.84 29.94
C TYR A 164 -20.65 -25.78 29.46
N ASP A 165 -19.70 -26.30 30.26
CA ASP A 165 -18.27 -26.30 29.92
C ASP A 165 -17.97 -27.18 28.70
N MET A 166 -18.65 -28.31 28.55
CA MET A 166 -18.58 -29.16 27.35
C MET A 166 -19.09 -28.41 26.12
N ALA A 167 -20.27 -27.79 26.22
CA ALA A 167 -20.86 -27.04 25.12
C ALA A 167 -20.01 -25.82 24.70
N LYS A 168 -19.42 -25.15 25.68
CA LYS A 168 -18.48 -24.05 25.48
C LYS A 168 -17.21 -24.51 24.77
N GLY A 169 -16.62 -25.63 25.20
CA GLY A 169 -15.42 -26.18 24.58
C GLY A 169 -15.62 -26.55 23.11
N VAL A 170 -16.80 -27.02 22.73
CA VAL A 170 -17.14 -27.29 21.31
C VAL A 170 -17.21 -26.00 20.50
N LEU A 171 -17.74 -24.92 21.07
CA LEU A 171 -17.77 -23.62 20.41
C LEU A 171 -16.38 -22.98 20.26
N ASP A 172 -15.57 -23.00 21.32
CA ASP A 172 -14.20 -22.47 21.31
C ASP A 172 -13.33 -23.18 20.24
N ILE A 173 -13.53 -24.47 20.01
CA ILE A 173 -12.87 -25.22 18.92
C ILE A 173 -13.38 -24.76 17.54
N SER A 174 -14.67 -24.44 17.40
CA SER A 174 -15.26 -23.99 16.15
C SER A 174 -14.86 -22.57 15.76
N GLU A 175 -14.58 -21.69 16.71
CA GLU A 175 -14.06 -20.34 16.47
C GLU A 175 -12.56 -20.33 16.11
N ALA A 176 -11.80 -21.28 16.63
CA ALA A 176 -10.35 -21.38 16.38
C ALA A 176 -10.01 -21.87 14.96
N ASP A 177 -10.97 -22.36 14.18
CA ASP A 177 -10.73 -23.12 12.94
C ASP A 177 -11.02 -22.31 11.64
N THR A 178 -11.17 -21.00 11.72
CA THR A 178 -11.15 -20.15 10.51
C THR A 178 -9.75 -19.53 10.37
N PRO A 179 -8.86 -20.17 9.58
CA PRO A 179 -7.52 -19.62 9.40
C PRO A 179 -7.61 -18.29 8.68
N TYR A 180 -7.08 -17.23 9.27
CA TYR A 180 -6.84 -15.98 8.57
C TYR A 180 -5.99 -16.23 7.34
N ILE A 181 -6.39 -15.66 6.21
CA ILE A 181 -5.64 -15.75 4.97
C ILE A 181 -4.63 -14.61 4.94
N PRO A 182 -3.31 -14.91 5.08
CA PRO A 182 -2.28 -13.89 5.04
C PRO A 182 -2.03 -13.44 3.60
N LEU A 183 -2.19 -12.16 3.33
CA LEU A 183 -1.75 -11.53 2.09
C LEU A 183 -0.27 -11.16 2.21
N ARG A 184 0.54 -11.71 1.30
CA ARG A 184 1.99 -11.55 1.33
C ARG A 184 2.48 -10.63 0.22
N SER A 185 3.52 -9.85 0.51
CA SER A 185 4.15 -9.00 -0.49
C SER A 185 4.90 -9.83 -1.54
N PRO A 186 4.66 -9.60 -2.85
CA PRO A 186 5.38 -10.27 -3.92
C PRO A 186 6.76 -9.66 -4.20
N LEU A 187 7.13 -8.57 -3.51
CA LEU A 187 8.43 -7.93 -3.64
C LEU A 187 8.90 -7.32 -2.32
N SER A 188 10.20 -7.02 -2.25
CA SER A 188 10.74 -6.17 -1.18
C SER A 188 10.66 -4.71 -1.59
N GLY A 189 10.18 -3.84 -0.69
CA GLY A 189 9.98 -2.44 -0.99
C GLY A 189 9.46 -1.65 0.20
N ARG A 190 8.74 -0.57 -0.07
CA ARG A 190 8.06 0.22 0.97
C ARG A 190 6.55 0.20 0.81
N TYR A 191 5.86 0.08 1.92
CA TYR A 191 4.41 0.23 1.99
C TYR A 191 4.05 1.68 1.64
N ALA A 192 3.54 1.89 0.42
CA ALA A 192 3.32 3.22 -0.13
C ALA A 192 2.00 3.82 0.32
N LYS A 193 0.95 3.01 0.34
CA LYS A 193 -0.40 3.47 0.68
C LYS A 193 -1.29 2.34 1.18
N LYS A 194 -2.05 2.60 2.21
CA LYS A 194 -3.19 1.81 2.68
C LYS A 194 -4.43 2.18 1.87
N LEU A 195 -5.19 1.20 1.39
CA LEU A 195 -6.40 1.40 0.58
C LEU A 195 -7.67 0.94 1.28
N VAL A 196 -7.55 0.19 2.38
CA VAL A 196 -8.66 -0.34 3.17
C VAL A 196 -8.36 -0.21 4.66
N ASP A 197 -9.40 -0.22 5.50
CA ASP A 197 -9.28 -0.19 6.96
C ASP A 197 -9.55 -1.55 7.61
N ILE A 198 -9.05 -1.73 8.84
CA ILE A 198 -9.34 -2.92 9.64
C ILE A 198 -10.86 -2.96 9.93
N GLY A 199 -11.47 -4.13 9.73
CA GLY A 199 -12.90 -4.34 9.84
C GLY A 199 -13.69 -4.05 8.55
N GLU A 200 -13.04 -3.56 7.50
CA GLU A 200 -13.68 -3.34 6.19
C GLU A 200 -13.94 -4.67 5.47
N ILE A 201 -15.07 -4.75 4.77
CA ILE A 201 -15.40 -5.89 3.92
C ILE A 201 -14.77 -5.70 2.55
N VAL A 202 -13.99 -6.68 2.12
CA VAL A 202 -13.30 -6.68 0.84
C VAL A 202 -13.77 -7.83 -0.04
N THR A 203 -13.67 -7.65 -1.35
CA THR A 203 -14.01 -8.66 -2.36
C THR A 203 -12.73 -9.21 -2.99
N ALA A 204 -12.82 -10.39 -3.61
CA ALA A 204 -11.72 -10.94 -4.39
C ALA A 204 -11.32 -9.97 -5.51
N GLY A 205 -10.00 -9.70 -5.65
CA GLY A 205 -9.45 -8.74 -6.59
C GLY A 205 -9.40 -7.29 -6.09
N GLN A 206 -10.01 -6.97 -4.94
CA GLN A 206 -9.97 -5.62 -4.38
C GLN A 206 -8.57 -5.30 -3.84
N PRO A 207 -7.96 -4.18 -4.25
CA PRO A 207 -6.64 -3.78 -3.75
C PRO A 207 -6.72 -3.36 -2.28
N ILE A 208 -5.81 -3.91 -1.48
CA ILE A 208 -5.69 -3.69 -0.03
C ILE A 208 -4.64 -2.64 0.27
N CYS A 209 -3.49 -2.74 -0.39
CA CYS A 209 -2.39 -1.79 -0.23
C CYS A 209 -1.53 -1.71 -1.50
N ALA A 210 -0.70 -0.68 -1.55
CA ALA A 210 0.31 -0.49 -2.59
C ALA A 210 1.70 -0.61 -1.97
N VAL A 211 2.57 -1.41 -2.60
CA VAL A 211 3.99 -1.53 -2.25
C VAL A 211 4.84 -1.05 -3.41
N LEU A 212 5.87 -0.28 -3.10
CA LEU A 212 6.75 0.39 -4.06
C LEU A 212 8.18 -0.10 -3.92
N ASP A 213 8.78 -0.57 -5.03
CA ASP A 213 10.20 -0.89 -5.10
C ASP A 213 11.02 0.38 -5.40
N LEU A 214 11.70 0.90 -4.39
CA LEU A 214 12.57 2.08 -4.54
C LEU A 214 13.91 1.80 -5.24
N ASN A 215 14.26 0.53 -5.44
CA ASN A 215 15.50 0.16 -6.12
C ASN A 215 15.33 0.14 -7.65
N GLN A 216 14.09 0.04 -8.12
CA GLN A 216 13.74 0.02 -9.54
C GLN A 216 12.97 1.27 -9.93
N VAL A 217 13.68 2.40 -9.99
CA VAL A 217 13.12 3.67 -10.44
C VAL A 217 13.73 4.12 -11.76
N TRP A 218 12.96 4.81 -12.56
CA TRP A 218 13.38 5.41 -13.82
C TRP A 218 12.73 6.78 -13.99
N VAL A 219 13.18 7.53 -14.97
CA VAL A 219 12.51 8.78 -15.36
C VAL A 219 11.68 8.53 -16.60
N LEU A 220 10.43 8.95 -16.56
CA LEU A 220 9.54 9.02 -17.72
C LEU A 220 9.47 10.48 -18.18
N ALA A 221 10.15 10.80 -19.29
CA ALA A 221 10.19 12.11 -19.88
C ALA A 221 9.23 12.18 -21.07
N LYS A 222 8.39 13.21 -21.13
CA LYS A 222 7.51 13.47 -22.27
C LYS A 222 8.20 14.45 -23.20
N ILE A 223 8.55 13.98 -24.38
CA ILE A 223 9.26 14.75 -25.40
C ILE A 223 8.30 15.13 -26.53
N ASN A 224 8.41 16.36 -27.01
CA ASN A 224 7.60 16.82 -28.16
C ASN A 224 7.93 16.00 -29.42
N GLU A 225 6.90 15.71 -30.23
CA GLU A 225 7.02 14.88 -31.44
C GLU A 225 8.03 15.40 -32.46
N ASP A 226 8.25 16.72 -32.51
CA ASP A 226 9.20 17.36 -33.39
C ASP A 226 10.66 17.07 -33.08
N LYS A 227 10.96 16.72 -31.80
CA LYS A 227 12.32 16.47 -31.29
C LYS A 227 12.63 14.99 -31.05
N VAL A 228 11.62 14.13 -31.07
CA VAL A 228 11.81 12.72 -30.73
C VAL A 228 12.68 11.99 -31.73
N SER A 229 12.69 12.42 -33.00
CA SER A 229 13.52 11.83 -34.06
C SER A 229 15.04 11.91 -33.80
N GLU A 230 15.47 12.86 -32.96
CA GLU A 230 16.86 13.04 -32.56
C GLU A 230 17.29 12.10 -31.44
N ILE A 231 16.32 11.45 -30.75
CA ILE A 231 16.57 10.65 -29.56
C ILE A 231 16.74 9.17 -29.95
N LYS A 232 17.81 8.58 -29.41
CA LYS A 232 18.14 7.16 -29.61
C LYS A 232 18.46 6.50 -28.29
N VAL A 233 18.17 5.21 -28.19
CA VAL A 233 18.54 4.37 -27.04
C VAL A 233 20.04 4.43 -26.82
N GLY A 234 20.47 4.52 -25.55
CA GLY A 234 21.88 4.59 -25.15
C GLY A 234 22.44 6.01 -25.05
N GLN A 235 21.73 7.05 -25.48
CA GLN A 235 22.19 8.42 -25.34
C GLN A 235 22.32 8.85 -23.86
N PRO A 236 23.40 9.58 -23.51
CA PRO A 236 23.59 10.07 -22.14
C PRO A 236 22.60 11.18 -21.79
N VAL A 237 22.17 11.16 -20.55
CA VAL A 237 21.17 12.09 -20.05
C VAL A 237 21.65 12.71 -18.74
N LYS A 238 21.46 14.03 -18.63
CA LYS A 238 21.61 14.76 -17.37
C LYS A 238 20.23 15.01 -16.80
N ILE A 239 20.03 14.62 -15.52
CA ILE A 239 18.75 14.74 -14.83
C ILE A 239 18.95 15.63 -13.62
N LYS A 240 18.05 16.58 -13.41
CA LYS A 240 17.96 17.37 -12.18
C LYS A 240 16.63 17.04 -11.53
N VAL A 241 16.69 16.67 -10.28
CA VAL A 241 15.51 16.31 -9.48
C VAL A 241 15.14 17.49 -8.59
N ASP A 242 13.89 17.96 -8.69
CA ASP A 242 13.44 19.16 -7.94
C ASP A 242 13.56 18.99 -6.42
N THR A 243 13.44 17.74 -5.94
CA THR A 243 13.63 17.41 -4.52
C THR A 243 15.07 17.64 -4.01
N TYR A 244 16.07 17.69 -4.92
CA TYR A 244 17.48 17.84 -4.60
C TYR A 244 18.09 19.00 -5.40
N PRO A 245 17.78 20.26 -5.04
CA PRO A 245 18.29 21.44 -5.74
C PRO A 245 19.80 21.52 -5.68
N GLY A 246 20.43 21.74 -6.83
CA GLY A 246 21.89 21.81 -6.97
C GLY A 246 22.56 20.47 -7.36
N GLU A 247 21.89 19.33 -7.15
CA GLU A 247 22.39 18.03 -7.55
C GLU A 247 22.02 17.67 -8.99
N SER A 248 22.89 16.95 -9.67
CA SER A 248 22.64 16.43 -11.00
C SER A 248 22.93 14.93 -11.07
N PHE A 249 21.99 14.18 -11.58
CA PHE A 249 22.06 12.75 -11.73
C PHE A 249 22.40 12.40 -13.19
N LYS A 250 23.07 11.26 -13.37
CA LYS A 250 23.35 10.70 -14.69
C LYS A 250 22.32 9.64 -15.01
N GLY A 251 22.02 9.52 -16.28
CA GLY A 251 21.17 8.47 -16.82
C GLY A 251 21.47 8.20 -18.27
N THR A 252 20.79 7.21 -18.83
CA THR A 252 20.85 6.86 -20.25
C THR A 252 19.42 6.61 -20.75
N VAL A 253 19.16 6.92 -22.01
CA VAL A 253 17.89 6.58 -22.66
C VAL A 253 17.78 5.07 -22.76
N LEU A 254 16.78 4.50 -22.10
CA LEU A 254 16.50 3.05 -22.11
C LEU A 254 15.58 2.68 -23.27
N ASP A 255 14.55 3.50 -23.51
CA ASP A 255 13.55 3.22 -24.54
C ASP A 255 12.88 4.50 -24.98
N VAL A 256 12.38 4.51 -26.22
CA VAL A 256 11.61 5.62 -26.82
C VAL A 256 10.23 5.09 -27.20
N GLY A 257 9.18 5.70 -26.66
CA GLY A 257 7.81 5.26 -26.87
C GLY A 257 7.41 5.21 -28.34
N VAL A 258 6.65 4.20 -28.69
CA VAL A 258 6.19 3.96 -30.08
C VAL A 258 4.91 4.74 -30.43
N ALA A 259 4.29 5.39 -29.43
CA ALA A 259 3.03 6.11 -29.60
C ALA A 259 2.98 7.38 -28.74
N ALA A 260 2.23 8.36 -29.19
CA ALA A 260 1.97 9.57 -28.43
C ALA A 260 1.12 9.28 -27.19
N THR A 261 1.40 9.99 -26.09
CA THR A 261 0.70 9.81 -24.81
C THR A 261 -0.82 10.02 -24.93
N ALA A 262 -1.27 10.88 -25.86
CA ALA A 262 -2.68 11.21 -26.07
C ALA A 262 -3.54 10.01 -26.52
N ILE A 263 -2.96 9.01 -27.21
CA ILE A 263 -3.68 7.82 -27.68
C ILE A 263 -4.24 7.00 -26.49
N PHE A 264 -3.55 7.03 -25.35
CA PHE A 264 -3.93 6.29 -24.13
C PHE A 264 -4.72 7.15 -23.15
N SER A 265 -5.11 8.39 -23.55
CA SER A 265 -5.92 9.25 -22.69
C SER A 265 -7.38 8.79 -22.67
N LEU A 266 -7.96 8.65 -21.48
CA LEU A 266 -9.39 8.34 -21.31
C LEU A 266 -10.32 9.45 -21.79
N ILE A 267 -9.81 10.67 -21.92
CA ILE A 267 -10.55 11.83 -22.42
C ILE A 267 -9.83 12.30 -23.68
N PRO A 268 -10.35 11.98 -24.90
CA PRO A 268 -9.81 12.52 -26.12
C PRO A 268 -9.97 14.06 -26.12
N GLN A 269 -8.89 14.76 -26.38
CA GLN A 269 -8.95 16.22 -26.60
C GLN A 269 -9.37 16.53 -28.04
N ASP A 270 -10.60 16.17 -28.40
CA ASP A 270 -11.19 16.62 -29.66
C ASP A 270 -11.71 18.04 -29.49
N ASN A 271 -11.23 18.92 -30.33
CA ASN A 271 -11.69 20.31 -30.39
C ASN A 271 -13.14 20.36 -30.91
N VAL A 272 -14.10 20.43 -29.98
CA VAL A 272 -15.55 20.47 -30.27
C VAL A 272 -15.99 21.80 -30.94
N SER A 273 -15.11 22.79 -31.10
CA SER A 273 -15.44 24.14 -31.53
C SER A 273 -15.08 24.49 -33.00
N GLY A 274 -14.94 23.50 -33.89
CA GLY A 274 -14.85 23.75 -35.34
C GLY A 274 -13.58 24.45 -35.86
N SER A 275 -12.66 24.85 -34.99
CA SER A 275 -11.34 25.41 -35.35
C SER A 275 -10.27 24.37 -35.05
N PHE A 276 -9.68 23.79 -36.08
CA PHE A 276 -8.58 22.83 -35.94
C PHE A 276 -7.31 23.58 -35.50
N VAL A 277 -6.91 23.41 -34.23
CA VAL A 277 -5.61 23.87 -33.75
C VAL A 277 -4.73 22.62 -33.61
N LYS A 278 -3.63 22.57 -34.37
CA LYS A 278 -2.63 21.49 -34.23
C LYS A 278 -1.96 21.58 -32.87
N VAL A 279 -2.30 20.65 -31.95
CA VAL A 279 -1.65 20.53 -30.65
C VAL A 279 -0.43 19.60 -30.79
N THR A 280 0.74 20.08 -30.37
CA THR A 280 1.98 19.27 -30.37
C THR A 280 1.80 18.06 -29.45
N GLN A 281 1.97 16.88 -30.01
CA GLN A 281 1.89 15.64 -29.25
C GLN A 281 3.20 15.36 -28.50
N THR A 282 3.12 14.58 -27.41
CA THR A 282 4.29 14.18 -26.66
C THR A 282 4.46 12.66 -26.70
N ILE A 283 5.70 12.23 -26.84
CA ILE A 283 6.10 10.82 -26.86
C ILE A 283 6.87 10.52 -25.56
N PRO A 284 6.51 9.45 -24.81
CA PRO A 284 7.19 9.11 -23.60
C PRO A 284 8.57 8.48 -23.89
N VAL A 285 9.59 8.93 -23.19
CA VAL A 285 10.96 8.39 -23.24
C VAL A 285 11.31 7.89 -21.86
N LYS A 286 11.69 6.60 -21.77
CA LYS A 286 12.14 5.96 -20.52
C LYS A 286 13.66 6.13 -20.39
N ILE A 287 14.10 6.63 -19.23
CA ILE A 287 15.48 6.99 -18.97
C ILE A 287 15.90 6.36 -17.63
N SER A 288 17.05 5.71 -17.62
CA SER A 288 17.63 5.24 -16.35
C SER A 288 18.07 6.41 -15.48
N ILE A 289 18.13 6.22 -14.19
CA ILE A 289 18.66 7.20 -13.25
C ILE A 289 19.55 6.50 -12.22
N GLU A 290 20.76 7.02 -12.03
CA GLU A 290 21.69 6.54 -11.02
C GLU A 290 21.41 7.23 -9.70
N SER A 291 20.88 6.50 -8.70
CA SER A 291 20.44 7.08 -7.41
C SER A 291 21.56 7.66 -6.56
N ARG A 292 22.82 7.16 -6.73
CA ARG A 292 24.02 7.62 -5.99
C ARG A 292 23.80 7.72 -4.47
N GLY A 293 22.93 6.87 -3.91
CA GLY A 293 22.55 6.86 -2.49
C GLY A 293 21.43 7.82 -2.10
N PHE A 294 20.89 8.59 -3.03
CA PHE A 294 19.70 9.42 -2.79
C PHE A 294 18.41 8.60 -2.90
N ILE A 295 17.42 8.93 -2.08
CA ILE A 295 16.10 8.29 -2.16
C ILE A 295 15.28 9.00 -3.23
N LEU A 296 15.20 8.38 -4.41
CA LEU A 296 14.42 8.88 -5.53
C LEU A 296 12.95 8.43 -5.38
N ARG A 297 12.06 9.42 -5.21
CA ARG A 297 10.63 9.13 -4.96
C ARG A 297 9.85 9.20 -6.25
N PRO A 298 9.17 8.12 -6.68
CA PRO A 298 8.22 8.18 -7.78
C PRO A 298 7.18 9.28 -7.60
N GLY A 299 6.83 9.94 -8.71
CA GLY A 299 5.98 11.12 -8.72
C GLY A 299 6.73 12.46 -8.62
N SER A 300 8.02 12.46 -8.22
CA SER A 300 8.83 13.70 -8.19
C SER A 300 9.09 14.23 -9.59
N ASN A 301 8.96 15.56 -9.75
CA ASN A 301 9.29 16.23 -11.00
C ASN A 301 10.80 16.29 -11.22
N VAL A 302 11.19 16.23 -12.47
CA VAL A 302 12.59 16.29 -12.89
C VAL A 302 12.74 17.10 -14.18
N GLU A 303 13.88 17.77 -14.31
CA GLU A 303 14.32 18.37 -15.56
C GLU A 303 15.31 17.45 -16.24
N VAL A 304 15.08 17.17 -17.52
CA VAL A 304 15.88 16.22 -18.30
C VAL A 304 16.58 16.94 -19.45
N THR A 305 17.87 16.68 -19.63
CA THR A 305 18.65 17.12 -20.77
C THR A 305 19.30 15.91 -21.43
N ILE A 306 18.83 15.54 -22.61
CA ILE A 306 19.35 14.42 -23.42
C ILE A 306 20.38 14.97 -24.41
N TYR A 307 21.56 14.34 -24.47
CA TYR A 307 22.60 14.70 -25.42
C TYR A 307 22.47 13.80 -26.66
N THR A 308 22.10 14.42 -27.80
CA THR A 308 21.75 13.69 -29.02
C THR A 308 22.95 13.43 -29.95
N LYS A 309 24.15 13.88 -29.55
CA LYS A 309 25.42 13.66 -30.29
C LYS A 309 26.39 12.86 -29.46
#